data_71a0a25d320a723a62d7692e8b2ad277
#
_entry.id   71a0a25d320a723a62d7692e8b2ad277
#
_cell.length_a   1.000
_cell.length_b   1.000
_cell.length_c   1.000
_cell.angle_alpha   90.00
_cell.angle_beta   90.00
_cell.angle_gamma   90.00
#
_symmetry.space_group_name_H-M   'P 1'
#
loop_
_entity.id
_entity.type
_entity.pdbx_description
1 polymer ?
#
loop_
_entity_poly.entity_id
_entity_poly.type
_entity_poly.pdbx_seq_one_letter_code
_entity_poly.pdbx_strand_id
1 'polypeptide(L)'
;EEINNSIFRLGHVNLGMSAALIGSGMAFEYPLFYDAMMDNTSVGGFDRVLEMKLLYKGIHIHYLPDTIVRDEKIQKANSFYRQRRRWLSAQYYSFFEFANHLLPAIRSRKWDFCDKLYQQISLSRVLLLGFVFIISLAHSLFASPSACKWWGIFILLLLALALAIPRKYWKWRLLKAVCWVPYSFLLMLLNLFR
;
A
#
# COMPACT_ATOMS: atom_id res chain seq x y z
N GLU A 1 6.68 -6.23 -4.31
CA GLU A 1 5.36 -6.87 -4.25
C GLU A 1 5.25 -7.78 -3.02
N GLU A 2 6.25 -8.60 -2.71
CA GLU A 2 6.21 -9.57 -1.61
C GLU A 2 5.90 -8.96 -0.23
N ILE A 3 6.44 -7.76 0.06
CA ILE A 3 6.08 -7.03 1.29
C ILE A 3 4.59 -6.66 1.30
N ASN A 4 3.99 -6.34 0.14
CA ASN A 4 2.55 -6.10 0.03
C ASN A 4 1.76 -7.37 0.28
N ASN A 5 2.22 -8.50 -0.28
CA ASN A 5 1.58 -9.80 -0.06
C ASN A 5 1.61 -10.17 1.42
N SER A 6 2.76 -9.99 2.08
CA SER A 6 2.91 -10.33 3.50
C SER A 6 2.07 -9.45 4.42
N ILE A 7 1.99 -8.14 4.16
CA ILE A 7 1.30 -7.19 5.06
C ILE A 7 -0.18 -7.07 4.71
N PHE A 8 -0.50 -6.61 3.49
CA PHE A 8 -1.87 -6.19 3.12
C PHE A 8 -2.76 -7.32 2.59
N ARG A 9 -2.24 -8.52 2.43
CA ARG A 9 -3.03 -9.69 2.05
C ARG A 9 -2.97 -10.75 3.13
N LEU A 10 -1.87 -11.50 3.23
CA LEU A 10 -1.76 -12.58 4.22
C LEU A 10 -1.89 -12.06 5.66
N GLY A 11 -1.22 -10.95 5.99
CA GLY A 11 -1.28 -10.36 7.33
C GLY A 11 -2.69 -9.90 7.71
N HIS A 12 -3.41 -9.24 6.79
CA HIS A 12 -4.80 -8.81 7.03
C HIS A 12 -5.73 -10.01 7.21
N VAL A 13 -5.62 -11.02 6.35
CA VAL A 13 -6.43 -12.23 6.46
C VAL A 13 -6.18 -12.96 7.77
N ASN A 14 -4.94 -13.04 8.24
CA ASN A 14 -4.61 -13.64 9.54
C ASN A 14 -5.18 -12.84 10.73
N LEU A 15 -5.50 -11.56 10.55
CA LEU A 15 -6.19 -10.73 11.53
C LEU A 15 -7.73 -10.76 11.38
N GLY A 16 -8.26 -11.59 10.49
CA GLY A 16 -9.69 -11.66 10.19
C GLY A 16 -10.22 -10.51 9.32
N MET A 17 -9.31 -9.78 8.65
CA MET A 17 -9.65 -8.67 7.75
C MET A 17 -9.53 -9.09 6.28
N SER A 18 -10.08 -8.31 5.38
CA SER A 18 -10.04 -8.57 3.94
C SER A 18 -8.67 -8.36 3.32
N ALA A 19 -8.32 -9.20 2.36
CA ALA A 19 -7.11 -9.03 1.54
C ALA A 19 -7.23 -7.82 0.61
N ALA A 20 -6.09 -7.16 0.32
CA ALA A 20 -6.05 -6.07 -0.64
C ALA A 20 -6.10 -6.56 -2.10
N LEU A 21 -6.89 -5.89 -2.95
CA LEU A 21 -6.89 -6.08 -4.40
C LEU A 21 -5.69 -5.39 -5.06
N ILE A 22 -5.26 -5.91 -6.22
CA ILE A 22 -4.08 -5.38 -6.95
C ILE A 22 -4.25 -5.25 -8.46
N GLY A 23 -5.45 -5.42 -8.96
CA GLY A 23 -5.71 -5.35 -10.40
C GLY A 23 -5.26 -6.58 -11.21
N SER A 24 -4.63 -7.59 -10.60
CA SER A 24 -4.25 -8.85 -11.24
C SER A 24 -4.43 -10.03 -10.29
N GLY A 25 -4.68 -11.24 -10.84
CA GLY A 25 -4.87 -12.45 -10.04
C GLY A 25 -6.10 -12.37 -9.13
N MET A 26 -7.20 -11.84 -9.62
CA MET A 26 -8.48 -11.72 -8.92
C MET A 26 -9.53 -12.58 -9.60
N ALA A 27 -10.42 -13.16 -8.81
CA ALA A 27 -11.59 -13.90 -9.28
C ALA A 27 -12.83 -13.42 -8.53
N PHE A 28 -13.94 -13.24 -9.25
CA PHE A 28 -15.20 -12.77 -8.71
C PHE A 28 -16.36 -13.55 -9.32
N GLU A 29 -17.46 -13.62 -8.60
CA GLU A 29 -18.75 -13.96 -9.20
C GLU A 29 -19.14 -12.86 -10.19
N TYR A 30 -19.54 -13.26 -11.39
CA TYR A 30 -19.83 -12.32 -12.47
C TYR A 30 -20.89 -11.27 -12.11
N PRO A 31 -22.07 -11.62 -11.53
CA PRO A 31 -23.06 -10.62 -11.16
C PRO A 31 -22.53 -9.59 -10.15
N LEU A 32 -21.80 -10.06 -9.13
CA LEU A 32 -21.20 -9.19 -8.13
C LEU A 32 -20.21 -8.19 -8.72
N PHE A 33 -19.35 -8.68 -9.62
CA PHE A 33 -18.37 -7.83 -10.31
C PHE A 33 -19.07 -6.82 -11.22
N TYR A 34 -20.04 -7.28 -12.00
CA TYR A 34 -20.82 -6.44 -12.90
C TYR A 34 -21.51 -5.29 -12.15
N ASP A 35 -22.25 -5.59 -11.08
CA ASP A 35 -22.92 -4.58 -10.26
C ASP A 35 -21.96 -3.58 -9.61
N ALA A 36 -20.78 -4.03 -9.20
CA ALA A 36 -19.78 -3.15 -8.60
C ALA A 36 -19.10 -2.23 -9.62
N MET A 37 -19.03 -2.67 -10.89
CA MET A 37 -18.28 -1.98 -11.94
C MET A 37 -19.16 -1.22 -12.94
N MET A 38 -20.46 -1.44 -12.97
CA MET A 38 -21.38 -0.86 -13.95
C MET A 38 -21.32 0.68 -13.98
N ASP A 39 -21.21 1.33 -12.81
CA ASP A 39 -21.13 2.79 -12.66
C ASP A 39 -19.69 3.29 -12.46
N ASN A 40 -18.69 2.48 -12.78
CA ASN A 40 -17.31 2.87 -12.54
C ASN A 40 -16.76 3.73 -13.67
N THR A 41 -16.61 5.03 -13.42
CA THR A 41 -16.01 6.01 -14.34
C THR A 41 -14.53 6.27 -14.09
N SER A 42 -13.89 5.53 -13.18
CA SER A 42 -12.50 5.77 -12.79
C SER A 42 -11.52 5.48 -13.94
N VAL A 43 -10.71 6.47 -14.28
CA VAL A 43 -9.64 6.35 -15.28
C VAL A 43 -8.39 5.78 -14.61
N GLY A 44 -8.31 4.46 -14.52
CA GLY A 44 -7.22 3.72 -13.87
C GLY A 44 -7.43 3.53 -12.37
N GLY A 45 -6.83 2.46 -11.80
CA GLY A 45 -7.01 2.11 -10.37
C GLY A 45 -8.39 1.57 -10.03
N PHE A 46 -9.06 0.96 -11.01
CA PHE A 46 -10.40 0.35 -10.83
C PHE A 46 -10.41 -0.67 -9.68
N ASP A 47 -9.32 -1.34 -9.45
CA ASP A 47 -9.12 -2.29 -8.35
C ASP A 47 -9.35 -1.65 -6.98
N ARG A 48 -8.92 -0.42 -6.77
CA ARG A 48 -9.14 0.33 -5.52
C ARG A 48 -10.59 0.71 -5.32
N VAL A 49 -11.24 1.22 -6.37
CA VAL A 49 -12.66 1.57 -6.32
C VAL A 49 -13.52 0.32 -6.10
N LEU A 50 -13.19 -0.77 -6.80
CA LEU A 50 -13.84 -2.06 -6.63
C LEU A 50 -13.70 -2.57 -5.19
N GLU A 51 -12.47 -2.55 -4.63
CA GLU A 51 -12.20 -2.92 -3.25
C GLU A 51 -13.10 -2.13 -2.27
N MET A 52 -13.12 -0.81 -2.39
CA MET A 52 -13.91 0.05 -1.51
C MET A 52 -15.41 -0.23 -1.62
N LYS A 53 -15.94 -0.43 -2.84
CA LYS A 53 -17.36 -0.78 -3.06
C LYS A 53 -17.74 -2.13 -2.44
N LEU A 54 -16.90 -3.14 -2.60
CA LEU A 54 -17.13 -4.48 -2.03
C LEU A 54 -17.14 -4.44 -0.49
N LEU A 55 -16.12 -3.80 0.10
CA LEU A 55 -16.00 -3.70 1.55
C LEU A 55 -17.11 -2.84 2.17
N TYR A 56 -17.55 -1.79 1.48
CA TYR A 56 -18.69 -1.01 1.93
C TYR A 56 -20.00 -1.82 1.91
N LYS A 57 -20.16 -2.73 0.95
CA LYS A 57 -21.27 -3.72 0.93
C LYS A 57 -21.12 -4.80 2.01
N GLY A 58 -19.97 -4.88 2.72
CA GLY A 58 -19.68 -5.91 3.73
C GLY A 58 -19.21 -7.24 3.13
N ILE A 59 -18.75 -7.23 1.89
CA ILE A 59 -18.25 -8.42 1.21
C ILE A 59 -16.77 -8.60 1.58
N HIS A 60 -16.46 -9.78 2.13
CA HIS A 60 -15.08 -10.12 2.53
C HIS A 60 -14.27 -10.61 1.34
N ILE A 61 -13.02 -10.12 1.22
CA ILE A 61 -12.09 -10.50 0.15
C ILE A 61 -11.09 -11.51 0.71
N HIS A 62 -11.17 -12.74 0.22
CA HIS A 62 -10.27 -13.82 0.62
C HIS A 62 -8.94 -13.75 -0.13
N TYR A 63 -7.89 -14.30 0.48
CA TYR A 63 -6.59 -14.50 -0.13
C TYR A 63 -6.31 -15.98 -0.33
N LEU A 64 -5.91 -16.37 -1.53
CA LEU A 64 -5.55 -17.75 -1.88
C LEU A 64 -4.02 -17.88 -1.92
N PRO A 65 -3.36 -18.27 -0.82
CA PRO A 65 -1.90 -18.28 -0.71
C PRO A 65 -1.23 -19.29 -1.65
N ASP A 66 -1.95 -20.38 -1.97
CA ASP A 66 -1.43 -21.48 -2.78
C ASP A 66 -1.56 -21.23 -4.30
N THR A 67 -2.33 -20.20 -4.68
CA THR A 67 -2.54 -19.84 -6.09
C THR A 67 -1.57 -18.76 -6.52
N ILE A 68 -0.55 -19.13 -7.29
CA ILE A 68 0.50 -18.21 -7.73
C ILE A 68 0.17 -17.63 -9.10
N VAL A 69 -0.08 -16.34 -9.15
CA VAL A 69 -0.15 -15.57 -10.41
C VAL A 69 1.17 -14.84 -10.62
N ARG A 70 1.79 -15.05 -11.77
CA ARG A 70 3.04 -14.39 -12.17
C ARG A 70 2.73 -13.22 -13.09
N ASP A 71 3.26 -12.06 -12.75
CA ASP A 71 3.06 -10.82 -13.49
C ASP A 71 4.42 -10.15 -13.75
N GLU A 72 4.60 -9.63 -14.97
CA GLU A 72 5.82 -8.92 -15.35
C GLU A 72 5.84 -7.53 -14.74
N LYS A 73 6.95 -7.19 -14.08
CA LYS A 73 7.11 -5.88 -13.44
C LYS A 73 7.92 -4.93 -14.29
N ILE A 74 7.58 -3.65 -14.22
CA ILE A 74 8.25 -2.58 -14.95
C ILE A 74 9.72 -2.49 -14.54
N GLN A 75 10.61 -2.51 -15.54
CA GLN A 75 12.06 -2.46 -15.35
C GLN A 75 12.65 -1.05 -15.64
N LYS A 76 11.97 -0.22 -16.43
CA LYS A 76 12.46 1.11 -16.84
C LYS A 76 12.04 2.20 -15.86
N ALA A 77 12.98 3.07 -15.44
CA ALA A 77 12.74 4.15 -14.48
C ALA A 77 11.60 5.10 -14.89
N ASN A 78 11.53 5.52 -16.17
CA ASN A 78 10.45 6.38 -16.67
C ASN A 78 9.07 5.73 -16.58
N SER A 79 8.99 4.43 -16.89
CA SER A 79 7.72 3.69 -16.79
C SER A 79 7.33 3.50 -15.32
N PHE A 80 8.30 3.25 -14.44
CA PHE A 80 8.10 3.20 -13.00
C PHE A 80 7.56 4.53 -12.44
N TYR A 81 8.16 5.66 -12.83
CA TYR A 81 7.73 6.99 -12.42
C TYR A 81 6.27 7.27 -12.83
N ARG A 82 5.92 7.04 -14.12
CA ARG A 82 4.55 7.23 -14.62
C ARG A 82 3.55 6.29 -13.93
N GLN A 83 3.91 5.04 -13.68
CA GLN A 83 3.06 4.08 -12.98
C GLN A 83 2.80 4.54 -11.54
N ARG A 84 3.84 4.98 -10.81
CA ARG A 84 3.70 5.46 -9.42
C ARG A 84 2.85 6.72 -9.32
N ARG A 85 2.99 7.65 -10.26
CA ARG A 85 2.14 8.83 -10.33
C ARG A 85 0.67 8.45 -10.53
N ARG A 86 0.39 7.56 -11.48
CA ARG A 86 -0.96 7.07 -11.71
C ARG A 86 -1.56 6.36 -10.49
N TRP A 87 -0.77 5.55 -9.79
CA TRP A 87 -1.21 4.88 -8.57
C TRP A 87 -1.49 5.86 -7.44
N LEU A 88 -0.67 6.89 -7.29
CA LEU A 88 -0.89 7.92 -6.28
C LEU A 88 -2.17 8.70 -6.58
N SER A 89 -2.38 9.12 -7.83
CA SER A 89 -3.63 9.79 -8.23
C SER A 89 -4.86 8.92 -7.99
N ALA A 90 -4.81 7.64 -8.36
CA ALA A 90 -5.91 6.69 -8.13
C ALA A 90 -6.19 6.49 -6.63
N GLN A 91 -5.14 6.51 -5.80
CA GLN A 91 -5.23 6.39 -4.35
C GLN A 91 -5.99 7.57 -3.74
N TYR A 92 -5.62 8.80 -4.08
CA TYR A 92 -6.31 10.00 -3.59
C TYR A 92 -7.72 10.12 -4.16
N TYR A 93 -7.91 9.82 -5.45
CA TYR A 93 -9.24 9.80 -6.05
C TYR A 93 -10.18 8.86 -5.28
N SER A 94 -9.76 7.62 -5.05
CA SER A 94 -10.54 6.65 -4.27
C SER A 94 -10.82 7.14 -2.84
N PHE A 95 -9.84 7.77 -2.19
CA PHE A 95 -10.07 8.33 -0.85
C PHE A 95 -11.19 9.39 -0.87
N PHE A 96 -11.12 10.39 -1.75
CA PHE A 96 -12.11 11.47 -1.79
C PHE A 96 -13.49 10.96 -2.21
N GLU A 97 -13.57 9.98 -3.09
CA GLU A 97 -14.82 9.34 -3.49
C GLU A 97 -15.53 8.68 -2.29
N PHE A 98 -14.78 8.01 -1.42
CA PHE A 98 -15.33 7.23 -0.32
C PHE A 98 -15.24 7.88 1.07
N ALA A 99 -14.60 9.02 1.22
CA ALA A 99 -14.39 9.69 2.52
C ALA A 99 -15.70 9.97 3.26
N ASN A 100 -16.76 10.37 2.55
CA ASN A 100 -18.06 10.65 3.13
C ASN A 100 -18.75 9.43 3.74
N HIS A 101 -18.31 8.20 3.36
CA HIS A 101 -18.84 6.95 3.87
C HIS A 101 -18.16 6.50 5.19
N LEU A 102 -17.13 7.23 5.65
CA LEU A 102 -16.36 6.85 6.85
C LEU A 102 -17.23 6.81 8.11
N LEU A 103 -17.97 7.88 8.41
CA LEU A 103 -18.81 7.93 9.61
C LEU A 103 -19.92 6.88 9.62
N PRO A 104 -20.69 6.69 8.52
CA PRO A 104 -21.62 5.57 8.42
C PRO A 104 -20.97 4.21 8.59
N ALA A 105 -19.77 3.99 8.03
CA ALA A 105 -19.05 2.74 8.12
C ALA A 105 -18.60 2.44 9.57
N ILE A 106 -18.11 3.43 10.30
CA ILE A 106 -17.75 3.31 11.73
C ILE A 106 -18.98 2.93 12.55
N ARG A 107 -20.12 3.61 12.34
CA ARG A 107 -21.38 3.30 13.04
C ARG A 107 -21.87 1.89 12.76
N SER A 108 -21.68 1.40 11.53
CA SER A 108 -22.07 0.05 11.09
C SER A 108 -20.97 -0.98 11.35
N ARG A 109 -19.89 -0.65 12.05
CA ARG A 109 -18.75 -1.53 12.38
C ARG A 109 -18.10 -2.20 11.16
N LYS A 110 -18.05 -1.52 10.01
CA LYS A 110 -17.41 -1.99 8.79
C LYS A 110 -15.90 -1.73 8.85
N TRP A 111 -15.20 -2.41 9.74
CA TRP A 111 -13.79 -2.14 10.05
C TRP A 111 -12.85 -2.35 8.87
N ASP A 112 -13.13 -3.35 8.02
CA ASP A 112 -12.37 -3.59 6.79
C ASP A 112 -12.40 -2.37 5.85
N PHE A 113 -13.57 -1.78 5.68
CA PHE A 113 -13.73 -0.56 4.89
C PHE A 113 -12.95 0.62 5.50
N CYS A 114 -13.05 0.81 6.81
CA CYS A 114 -12.38 1.90 7.52
C CYS A 114 -10.85 1.77 7.40
N ASP A 115 -10.32 0.56 7.57
CA ASP A 115 -8.90 0.27 7.43
C ASP A 115 -8.41 0.54 6.00
N LYS A 116 -9.14 0.07 4.99
CA LYS A 116 -8.78 0.32 3.59
C LYS A 116 -8.87 1.79 3.20
N LEU A 117 -9.85 2.51 3.71
CA LEU A 117 -9.95 3.96 3.51
C LEU A 117 -8.74 4.69 4.14
N TYR A 118 -8.33 4.30 5.35
CA TYR A 118 -7.11 4.81 5.97
C TYR A 118 -5.86 4.51 5.12
N GLN A 119 -5.77 3.32 4.54
CA GLN A 119 -4.66 2.96 3.65
C GLN A 119 -4.58 3.86 2.40
N GLN A 120 -5.69 4.43 1.93
CA GLN A 120 -5.69 5.36 0.79
C GLN A 120 -5.00 6.70 1.09
N ILE A 121 -4.94 7.15 2.34
CA ILE A 121 -4.21 8.36 2.73
C ILE A 121 -2.82 8.09 3.27
N SER A 122 -2.48 6.83 3.54
CA SER A 122 -1.18 6.49 4.11
C SER A 122 -0.06 6.67 3.07
N LEU A 123 1.05 7.22 3.53
CA LEU A 123 2.25 7.37 2.70
C LEU A 123 2.79 6.02 2.25
N SER A 124 3.31 5.98 1.04
CA SER A 124 4.02 4.78 0.60
C SER A 124 5.19 4.49 1.55
N ARG A 125 5.46 3.21 1.80
CA ARG A 125 6.51 2.77 2.75
C ARG A 125 7.90 3.35 2.44
N VAL A 126 8.20 3.54 1.16
CA VAL A 126 9.48 4.16 0.74
C VAL A 126 9.52 5.62 1.16
N LEU A 127 8.43 6.37 0.99
CA LEU A 127 8.33 7.75 1.46
C LEU A 127 8.36 7.83 2.99
N LEU A 128 7.61 6.97 3.66
CA LEU A 128 7.61 6.91 5.12
C LEU A 128 9.01 6.65 5.67
N LEU A 129 9.72 5.65 5.13
CA LEU A 129 11.08 5.32 5.53
C LEU A 129 12.04 6.52 5.33
N GLY A 130 11.95 7.16 4.18
CA GLY A 130 12.79 8.32 3.86
C GLY A 130 12.49 9.53 4.76
N PHE A 131 11.23 9.83 5.02
CA PHE A 131 10.86 10.93 5.92
C PHE A 131 11.29 10.66 7.36
N VAL A 132 11.06 9.46 7.89
CA VAL A 132 11.52 9.11 9.24
C VAL A 132 13.04 9.19 9.34
N PHE A 133 13.78 8.76 8.32
CA PHE A 133 15.24 8.92 8.26
C PHE A 133 15.67 10.40 8.29
N ILE A 134 15.05 11.24 7.45
CA ILE A 134 15.37 12.69 7.39
C ILE A 134 15.08 13.37 8.73
N ILE A 135 13.93 13.04 9.35
CA ILE A 135 13.56 13.59 10.68
C ILE A 135 14.57 13.12 11.74
N SER A 136 14.97 11.85 11.72
CA SER A 136 15.97 11.31 12.66
C SER A 136 17.31 12.05 12.51
N LEU A 137 17.74 12.29 11.27
CA LEU A 137 18.96 13.00 10.97
C LEU A 137 18.89 14.47 11.43
N ALA A 138 17.77 15.16 11.14
CA ALA A 138 17.57 16.54 11.56
C ALA A 138 17.63 16.68 13.08
N HIS A 139 16.95 15.81 13.85
CA HIS A 139 17.01 15.82 15.30
C HIS A 139 18.42 15.55 15.85
N SER A 140 19.22 14.74 15.15
CA SER A 140 20.63 14.50 15.52
C SER A 140 21.49 15.74 15.27
N LEU A 141 21.32 16.42 14.13
CA LEU A 141 22.08 17.64 13.79
C LEU A 141 21.79 18.80 14.75
N PHE A 142 20.55 18.92 15.21
CA PHE A 142 20.16 19.95 16.18
C PHE A 142 20.34 19.50 17.63
N ALA A 143 21.06 18.41 17.91
CA ALA A 143 21.31 17.83 19.24
C ALA A 143 20.03 17.72 20.10
N SER A 144 18.89 17.42 19.48
CA SER A 144 17.60 17.37 20.13
C SER A 144 17.49 16.14 21.05
N PRO A 145 16.94 16.25 22.27
CA PRO A 145 16.67 15.11 23.14
C PRO A 145 15.79 14.01 22.51
N SER A 146 15.03 14.38 21.48
CA SER A 146 14.15 13.45 20.76
C SER A 146 14.88 12.61 19.71
N ALA A 147 16.16 12.84 19.43
CA ALA A 147 16.92 12.10 18.41
C ALA A 147 16.85 10.58 18.63
N CYS A 148 17.07 10.10 19.84
CA CYS A 148 17.02 8.67 20.16
C CYS A 148 15.63 8.05 19.88
N LYS A 149 14.54 8.78 20.11
CA LYS A 149 13.17 8.30 19.82
C LYS A 149 12.97 8.11 18.31
N TRP A 150 13.40 9.07 17.50
CA TRP A 150 13.26 9.00 16.05
C TRP A 150 14.12 7.90 15.43
N TRP A 151 15.35 7.71 15.91
CA TRP A 151 16.18 6.58 15.51
C TRP A 151 15.56 5.24 15.92
N GLY A 152 14.96 5.16 17.13
CA GLY A 152 14.21 3.98 17.57
C GLY A 152 13.06 3.65 16.62
N ILE A 153 12.24 4.65 16.21
CA ILE A 153 11.15 4.50 15.24
C ILE A 153 11.70 4.03 13.89
N PHE A 154 12.81 4.62 13.41
CA PHE A 154 13.45 4.22 12.16
C PHE A 154 13.90 2.76 12.18
N ILE A 155 14.57 2.33 13.24
CA ILE A 155 15.01 0.93 13.42
C ILE A 155 13.80 -0.02 13.46
N LEU A 156 12.76 0.32 14.23
CA LEU A 156 11.54 -0.49 14.29
C LEU A 156 10.88 -0.63 12.92
N LEU A 157 10.83 0.45 12.13
CA LEU A 157 10.29 0.44 10.78
C LEU A 157 11.13 -0.46 9.86
N LEU A 158 12.46 -0.37 9.93
CA LEU A 158 13.35 -1.26 9.19
C LEU A 158 13.15 -2.73 9.55
N LEU A 159 13.04 -3.04 10.84
CA LEU A 159 12.80 -4.39 11.33
C LEU A 159 11.45 -4.92 10.84
N ALA A 160 10.39 -4.11 10.94
CA ALA A 160 9.07 -4.50 10.44
C ALA A 160 9.09 -4.80 8.93
N LEU A 161 9.76 -3.98 8.13
CA LEU A 161 9.92 -4.21 6.70
C LEU A 161 10.77 -5.46 6.40
N ALA A 162 11.83 -5.69 7.18
CA ALA A 162 12.68 -6.87 7.05
C ALA A 162 11.89 -8.15 7.36
N LEU A 163 11.12 -8.18 8.44
CA LEU A 163 10.27 -9.32 8.82
C LEU A 163 9.18 -9.61 7.78
N ALA A 164 8.69 -8.58 7.07
CA ALA A 164 7.71 -8.75 6.00
C ALA A 164 8.29 -9.37 4.72
N ILE A 165 9.62 -9.51 4.61
CA ILE A 165 10.28 -10.14 3.46
C ILE A 165 10.40 -11.65 3.71
N PRO A 166 9.75 -12.52 2.89
CA PRO A 166 9.90 -13.96 3.03
C PRO A 166 11.37 -14.41 2.93
N ARG A 167 11.76 -15.37 3.76
CA ARG A 167 13.16 -15.87 3.84
C ARG A 167 13.75 -16.28 2.50
N LYS A 168 12.94 -16.79 1.57
CA LYS A 168 13.38 -17.18 0.20
C LYS A 168 14.01 -16.04 -0.60
N TYR A 169 13.74 -14.77 -0.27
CA TYR A 169 14.26 -13.58 -0.95
C TYR A 169 15.49 -12.96 -0.26
N TRP A 170 15.94 -13.50 0.88
CA TRP A 170 17.15 -13.07 1.58
C TRP A 170 18.40 -13.56 0.84
N LYS A 171 18.69 -12.92 -0.31
CA LYS A 171 19.82 -13.23 -1.19
C LYS A 171 20.55 -11.93 -1.52
N TRP A 172 21.74 -12.02 -2.09
CA TRP A 172 22.54 -10.87 -2.54
C TRP A 172 21.74 -9.85 -3.39
N ARG A 173 20.75 -10.30 -4.14
CA ARG A 173 19.85 -9.44 -4.91
C ARG A 173 19.03 -8.49 -4.02
N LEU A 174 18.72 -8.85 -2.79
CA LEU A 174 18.02 -7.97 -1.85
C LEU A 174 18.89 -6.78 -1.45
N LEU A 175 20.20 -6.99 -1.19
CA LEU A 175 21.12 -5.90 -0.86
C LEU A 175 21.19 -4.89 -2.02
N LYS A 176 21.27 -5.37 -3.26
CA LYS A 176 21.21 -4.48 -4.43
C LYS A 176 19.88 -3.68 -4.46
N ALA A 177 18.75 -4.30 -4.17
CA ALA A 177 17.47 -3.61 -4.12
C ALA A 177 17.41 -2.55 -3.02
N VAL A 178 18.01 -2.80 -1.85
CA VAL A 178 18.11 -1.82 -0.76
C VAL A 178 18.93 -0.60 -1.18
N CYS A 179 20.02 -0.78 -1.91
CA CYS A 179 20.82 0.35 -2.44
C CYS A 179 20.02 1.28 -3.39
N TRP A 180 18.94 0.77 -4.03
CA TRP A 180 18.07 1.56 -4.90
C TRP A 180 16.96 2.30 -4.14
N VAL A 181 16.77 2.06 -2.84
CA VAL A 181 15.72 2.70 -2.03
C VAL A 181 15.87 4.23 -1.99
N PRO A 182 17.07 4.83 -1.79
CA PRO A 182 17.21 6.29 -1.80
C PRO A 182 16.80 6.91 -3.13
N TYR A 183 17.20 6.30 -4.25
CA TYR A 183 16.78 6.76 -5.58
C TYR A 183 15.26 6.65 -5.78
N SER A 184 14.67 5.55 -5.35
CA SER A 184 13.21 5.36 -5.40
C SER A 184 12.48 6.37 -4.52
N PHE A 185 13.03 6.73 -3.37
CA PHE A 185 12.49 7.78 -2.49
C PHE A 185 12.44 9.13 -3.22
N LEU A 186 13.56 9.55 -3.85
CA LEU A 186 13.60 10.80 -4.60
C LEU A 186 12.59 10.85 -5.74
N LEU A 187 12.48 9.76 -6.53
CA LEU A 187 11.48 9.68 -7.60
C LEU A 187 10.05 9.76 -7.06
N MET A 188 9.76 9.15 -5.91
CA MET A 188 8.44 9.21 -5.30
C MET A 188 8.15 10.56 -4.66
N LEU A 189 9.16 11.21 -4.09
CA LEU A 189 9.05 12.56 -3.55
C LEU A 189 8.70 13.57 -4.65
N LEU A 190 9.35 13.48 -5.81
CA LEU A 190 9.03 14.31 -6.98
C LEU A 190 7.59 14.11 -7.48
N ASN A 191 7.02 12.92 -7.29
CA ASN A 191 5.62 12.65 -7.66
C ASN A 191 4.59 13.31 -6.71
N LEU A 192 4.98 13.69 -5.49
CA LEU A 192 4.08 14.38 -4.55
C LEU A 192 3.86 15.85 -4.92
N PHE A 193 4.84 16.49 -5.59
CA PHE A 193 4.82 17.92 -5.89
C PHE A 193 4.42 18.23 -7.35
N ARG A 194 3.99 17.25 -8.11
CA ARG A 194 3.67 17.37 -9.52
C ARG A 194 2.31 16.75 -9.89
#